data_69ab3202030e8f2dc39062e6851e5c1e
#
_entry.id   69ab3202030e8f2dc39062e6851e5c1e
#
_cell.length_a   1.000
_cell.length_b   1.000
_cell.length_c   1.000
_cell.angle_alpha   90.00
_cell.angle_beta   90.00
_cell.angle_gamma   90.00
#
_symmetry.space_group_name_H-M   'P 1'
#
loop_
_entity.id
_entity.type
_entity.pdbx_description
1 polymer ?
#
loop_
_entity_poly.entity_id
_entity_poly.type
_entity_poly.pdbx_seq_one_letter_code
_entity_poly.pdbx_strand_id
1 'polypeptide(L)'
;LVDLDLAFGDVAITMQLFPTHSIEHAIGSEETLDAAQLDTLLTRHADSMMVLAAPAHPDVRERVSPALVGKVLRTLREGFDFVVVDTAPSFDEQVLTALDETDECVIVATLDVPTLKNVKVALETLDMLDIARGHRHLLLNRADDAVGITPDKVEGILGMPVAASVSSSVDVAAATNSGNPIVVATP
;
A
#
# COMPACT_ATOMS: atom_id res chain seq x y z
N LEU A 1 -2.78 -8.98 0.66
CA LEU A 1 -2.85 -7.53 0.76
C LEU A 1 -2.89 -7.11 2.22
N VAL A 2 -2.04 -6.17 2.61
CA VAL A 2 -1.95 -5.64 3.98
C VAL A 2 -2.28 -4.17 3.95
N ASP A 3 -3.21 -3.73 4.79
CA ASP A 3 -3.56 -2.33 4.98
C ASP A 3 -2.78 -1.78 6.18
N LEU A 4 -1.75 -0.98 5.91
CA LEU A 4 -0.93 -0.29 6.91
C LEU A 4 -1.23 1.22 6.98
N ASP A 5 -2.29 1.72 6.36
CA ASP A 5 -2.85 3.02 6.76
C ASP A 5 -3.64 2.83 8.06
N LEU A 6 -2.90 2.75 9.16
CA LEU A 6 -3.44 2.39 10.48
C LEU A 6 -4.42 3.43 11.05
N ALA A 7 -4.48 4.62 10.45
CA ALA A 7 -5.35 5.71 10.88
C ALA A 7 -6.62 5.82 10.02
N PHE A 8 -6.48 5.58 8.73
CA PHE A 8 -7.55 5.82 7.74
C PHE A 8 -7.63 4.69 6.71
N GLY A 9 -7.24 3.46 7.10
CA GLY A 9 -7.27 2.30 6.20
C GLY A 9 -8.62 2.10 5.56
N ASP A 10 -8.63 1.95 4.24
CA ASP A 10 -9.85 1.87 3.45
C ASP A 10 -9.90 0.63 2.53
N VAL A 11 -8.88 -0.23 2.58
CA VAL A 11 -8.82 -1.46 1.77
C VAL A 11 -10.04 -2.34 2.01
N ALA A 12 -10.41 -2.57 3.27
CA ALA A 12 -11.55 -3.42 3.60
C ALA A 12 -12.87 -2.85 3.05
N ILE A 13 -13.12 -1.55 3.24
CA ILE A 13 -14.34 -0.92 2.74
C ILE A 13 -14.37 -0.84 1.20
N THR A 14 -13.22 -0.53 0.59
CA THR A 14 -13.06 -0.48 -0.87
C THR A 14 -13.35 -1.83 -1.52
N MET A 15 -13.00 -2.93 -0.85
CA MET A 15 -13.24 -4.30 -1.30
C MET A 15 -14.54 -4.91 -0.78
N GLN A 16 -15.38 -4.11 -0.10
CA GLN A 16 -16.62 -4.55 0.53
C GLN A 16 -16.45 -5.78 1.44
N LEU A 17 -15.32 -5.83 2.13
CA LEU A 17 -15.04 -6.85 3.13
C LEU A 17 -15.59 -6.45 4.50
N PHE A 18 -15.92 -7.45 5.30
CA PHE A 18 -16.36 -7.28 6.68
C PHE A 18 -15.42 -8.07 7.60
N PRO A 19 -14.19 -7.56 7.85
CA PRO A 19 -13.22 -8.26 8.66
C PRO A 19 -13.74 -8.45 10.09
N THR A 20 -13.62 -9.66 10.61
CA THR A 20 -13.85 -9.94 12.04
C THR A 20 -12.61 -9.67 12.87
N HIS A 21 -11.44 -9.67 12.22
CA HIS A 21 -10.14 -9.40 12.80
C HIS A 21 -9.34 -8.42 11.93
N SER A 22 -8.37 -7.77 12.55
CA SER A 22 -7.44 -6.84 11.91
C SER A 22 -6.07 -6.98 12.56
N ILE A 23 -5.09 -6.21 12.11
CA ILE A 23 -3.75 -6.20 12.70
C ILE A 23 -3.75 -5.88 14.22
N GLU A 24 -4.75 -5.18 14.72
CA GLU A 24 -4.86 -4.86 16.16
C GLU A 24 -4.96 -6.09 17.06
N HIS A 25 -5.50 -7.21 16.53
CA HIS A 25 -5.63 -8.46 17.28
C HIS A 25 -4.30 -9.20 17.46
N ALA A 26 -3.26 -8.75 16.78
CA ALA A 26 -1.89 -9.25 16.95
C ALA A 26 -1.06 -8.41 17.95
N ILE A 27 -1.60 -7.30 18.48
CA ILE A 27 -0.88 -6.45 19.44
C ILE A 27 -0.48 -7.25 20.68
N GLY A 28 0.81 -7.19 21.03
CA GLY A 28 1.38 -7.92 22.16
C GLY A 28 1.84 -9.34 21.84
N SER A 29 1.76 -9.78 20.56
CA SER A 29 2.23 -11.09 20.11
C SER A 29 3.47 -11.02 19.22
N GLU A 30 4.24 -9.91 19.25
CA GLU A 30 5.38 -9.67 18.38
C GLU A 30 6.41 -10.83 18.38
N GLU A 31 6.61 -11.48 19.54
CA GLU A 31 7.55 -12.58 19.68
C GLU A 31 6.95 -13.95 19.33
N THR A 32 5.64 -14.11 19.53
CA THR A 32 4.95 -15.41 19.44
C THR A 32 4.14 -15.60 18.17
N LEU A 33 3.87 -14.52 17.42
CA LEU A 33 3.06 -14.56 16.20
C LEU A 33 3.66 -15.53 15.19
N ASP A 34 2.89 -16.56 14.86
CA ASP A 34 3.23 -17.54 13.83
C ASP A 34 2.25 -17.48 12.64
N ALA A 35 2.51 -18.28 11.61
CA ALA A 35 1.69 -18.33 10.41
C ALA A 35 0.24 -18.77 10.69
N ALA A 36 0.04 -19.70 11.62
CA ALA A 36 -1.29 -20.21 11.95
C ALA A 36 -2.13 -19.16 12.68
N GLN A 37 -1.53 -18.41 13.60
CA GLN A 37 -2.17 -17.30 14.29
C GLN A 37 -2.49 -16.18 13.31
N LEU A 38 -1.53 -15.81 12.45
CA LEU A 38 -1.71 -14.75 11.46
C LEU A 38 -2.82 -15.10 10.45
N ASP A 39 -2.92 -16.35 10.01
CA ASP A 39 -3.98 -16.79 9.10
C ASP A 39 -5.38 -16.57 9.68
N THR A 40 -5.56 -16.65 11.00
CA THR A 40 -6.84 -16.36 11.65
C THR A 40 -7.25 -14.90 11.59
N LEU A 41 -6.31 -14.00 11.36
CA LEU A 41 -6.55 -12.56 11.26
C LEU A 41 -6.88 -12.10 9.82
N LEU A 42 -6.63 -12.99 8.84
CA LEU A 42 -6.84 -12.67 7.44
C LEU A 42 -8.31 -12.84 7.04
N THR A 43 -8.79 -11.92 6.23
CA THR A 43 -10.11 -11.99 5.60
C THR A 43 -9.94 -12.36 4.13
N ARG A 44 -10.65 -13.39 3.68
CA ARG A 44 -10.60 -13.83 2.28
C ARG A 44 -11.38 -12.87 1.37
N HIS A 45 -10.73 -12.44 0.29
CA HIS A 45 -11.37 -11.77 -0.84
C HIS A 45 -11.13 -12.59 -2.10
N ALA A 46 -12.18 -13.09 -2.73
CA ALA A 46 -12.12 -14.01 -3.87
C ALA A 46 -11.25 -15.27 -3.61
N ASP A 47 -10.94 -16.03 -4.65
CA ASP A 47 -10.35 -17.37 -4.49
C ASP A 47 -8.88 -17.38 -4.04
N SER A 48 -8.14 -16.33 -4.35
CA SER A 48 -6.67 -16.31 -4.20
C SER A 48 -6.10 -15.15 -3.38
N MET A 49 -6.94 -14.24 -2.89
CA MET A 49 -6.45 -13.06 -2.16
C MET A 49 -6.93 -13.07 -0.71
N MET A 50 -5.97 -12.89 0.20
CA MET A 50 -6.22 -12.67 1.62
C MET A 50 -5.91 -11.22 1.98
N VAL A 51 -6.68 -10.64 2.88
CA VAL A 51 -6.53 -9.24 3.32
C VAL A 51 -6.34 -9.20 4.83
N LEU A 52 -5.27 -8.55 5.27
CA LEU A 52 -5.09 -8.10 6.65
C LEU A 52 -5.55 -6.64 6.74
N ALA A 53 -6.65 -6.42 7.42
CA ALA A 53 -7.25 -5.09 7.55
C ALA A 53 -6.50 -4.21 8.57
N ALA A 54 -6.55 -2.90 8.35
CA ALA A 54 -6.17 -1.90 9.34
C ALA A 54 -7.11 -1.95 10.56
N PRO A 55 -6.72 -1.36 11.70
CA PRO A 55 -7.58 -1.25 12.87
C PRO A 55 -8.91 -0.56 12.56
N ALA A 56 -9.97 -0.95 13.26
CA ALA A 56 -11.28 -0.31 13.11
C ALA A 56 -11.32 1.14 13.62
N HIS A 57 -10.42 1.48 14.54
CA HIS A 57 -10.35 2.80 15.16
C HIS A 57 -8.93 3.38 15.13
N PRO A 58 -8.77 4.67 14.78
CA PRO A 58 -7.45 5.30 14.61
C PRO A 58 -6.65 5.44 15.91
N ASP A 59 -7.29 5.39 17.08
CA ASP A 59 -6.65 5.44 18.40
C ASP A 59 -5.79 4.20 18.70
N VAL A 60 -6.03 3.10 17.99
CA VAL A 60 -5.23 1.87 18.10
C VAL A 60 -3.88 1.96 17.38
N ARG A 61 -3.73 2.89 16.42
CA ARG A 61 -2.53 3.06 15.59
C ARG A 61 -1.23 3.04 16.40
N GLU A 62 -1.16 3.83 17.49
CA GLU A 62 0.05 3.95 18.31
C GLU A 62 0.42 2.67 19.06
N ARG A 63 -0.52 1.74 19.17
CA ARG A 63 -0.30 0.43 19.82
C ARG A 63 0.25 -0.63 18.87
N VAL A 64 0.13 -0.39 17.55
CA VAL A 64 0.74 -1.25 16.53
C VAL A 64 2.22 -0.87 16.45
N SER A 65 3.07 -1.67 17.09
CA SER A 65 4.51 -1.39 17.12
C SER A 65 5.19 -1.65 15.78
N PRO A 66 6.30 -0.96 15.46
CA PRO A 66 7.15 -1.31 14.30
C PRO A 66 7.60 -2.77 14.33
N ALA A 67 7.91 -3.31 15.52
CA ALA A 67 8.29 -4.72 15.68
C ALA A 67 7.16 -5.66 15.25
N LEU A 68 5.90 -5.35 15.57
CA LEU A 68 4.74 -6.11 15.10
C LEU A 68 4.61 -6.05 13.56
N VAL A 69 4.73 -4.87 12.97
CA VAL A 69 4.68 -4.70 11.50
C VAL A 69 5.73 -5.58 10.83
N GLY A 70 6.99 -5.48 11.25
CA GLY A 70 8.06 -6.32 10.70
C GLY A 70 7.82 -7.81 10.89
N LYS A 71 7.29 -8.23 12.06
CA LYS A 71 6.96 -9.64 12.32
C LYS A 71 5.84 -10.13 11.40
N VAL A 72 4.76 -9.34 11.24
CA VAL A 72 3.64 -9.65 10.33
C VAL A 72 4.14 -9.84 8.90
N LEU A 73 4.92 -8.87 8.37
CA LEU A 73 5.39 -8.92 7.00
C LEU A 73 6.31 -10.11 6.74
N ARG A 74 7.25 -10.40 7.63
CA ARG A 74 8.12 -11.57 7.52
C ARG A 74 7.34 -12.87 7.56
N THR A 75 6.33 -12.97 8.45
CA THR A 75 5.51 -14.19 8.54
C THR A 75 4.65 -14.38 7.29
N LEU A 76 4.06 -13.31 6.73
CA LEU A 76 3.31 -13.39 5.47
C LEU A 76 4.21 -13.79 4.29
N ARG A 77 5.43 -13.29 4.24
CA ARG A 77 6.41 -13.61 3.17
C ARG A 77 6.74 -15.10 3.09
N GLU A 78 6.67 -15.83 4.20
CA GLU A 78 6.88 -17.28 4.22
C GLU A 78 5.71 -18.08 3.62
N GLY A 79 4.49 -17.51 3.63
CA GLY A 79 3.26 -18.21 3.24
C GLY A 79 2.62 -17.76 1.93
N PHE A 80 3.05 -16.63 1.35
CA PHE A 80 2.45 -16.05 0.15
C PHE A 80 3.50 -15.73 -0.91
N ASP A 81 3.14 -15.95 -2.19
CA ASP A 81 4.00 -15.63 -3.33
C ASP A 81 4.20 -14.11 -3.47
N PHE A 82 3.17 -13.32 -3.13
CA PHE A 82 3.19 -11.86 -3.15
C PHE A 82 2.53 -11.30 -1.89
N VAL A 83 3.20 -10.33 -1.27
CA VAL A 83 2.65 -9.51 -0.18
C VAL A 83 2.61 -8.08 -0.66
N VAL A 84 1.42 -7.56 -0.92
CA VAL A 84 1.20 -6.15 -1.30
C VAL A 84 0.82 -5.37 -0.06
N VAL A 85 1.52 -4.26 0.18
CA VAL A 85 1.32 -3.43 1.37
C VAL A 85 0.83 -2.05 0.93
N ASP A 86 -0.35 -1.67 1.39
CA ASP A 86 -0.88 -0.31 1.26
C ASP A 86 -0.46 0.52 2.48
N THR A 87 0.15 1.68 2.26
CA THR A 87 0.73 2.49 3.33
C THR A 87 0.09 3.87 3.42
N ALA A 88 0.06 4.45 4.63
CA ALA A 88 -0.19 5.87 4.79
C ALA A 88 0.86 6.71 4.02
N PRO A 89 0.51 7.92 3.54
CA PRO A 89 1.43 8.83 2.87
C PRO A 89 2.35 9.55 3.87
N SER A 90 3.05 8.79 4.71
CA SER A 90 3.92 9.27 5.79
C SER A 90 5.18 8.39 5.89
N PHE A 91 6.17 8.89 6.63
CA PHE A 91 7.39 8.15 6.98
C PHE A 91 7.45 7.95 8.50
N ASP A 92 6.36 7.49 9.11
CA ASP A 92 6.38 7.05 10.50
C ASP A 92 7.13 5.71 10.65
N GLU A 93 7.39 5.31 11.89
CA GLU A 93 8.19 4.12 12.17
C GLU A 93 7.58 2.85 11.61
N GLN A 94 6.25 2.74 11.54
CA GLN A 94 5.54 1.60 10.98
C GLN A 94 5.76 1.50 9.46
N VAL A 95 5.59 2.63 8.76
CA VAL A 95 5.82 2.70 7.30
C VAL A 95 7.30 2.47 6.97
N LEU A 96 8.23 3.07 7.74
CA LEU A 96 9.67 2.83 7.55
C LEU A 96 10.02 1.36 7.72
N THR A 97 9.46 0.70 8.75
CA THR A 97 9.67 -0.74 8.96
C THR A 97 9.11 -1.57 7.79
N ALA A 98 7.95 -1.20 7.25
CA ALA A 98 7.39 -1.88 6.08
C ALA A 98 8.28 -1.69 4.85
N LEU A 99 8.83 -0.51 4.66
CA LEU A 99 9.75 -0.22 3.55
C LEU A 99 11.08 -0.99 3.68
N ASP A 100 11.59 -1.20 4.89
CA ASP A 100 12.79 -2.02 5.14
C ASP A 100 12.58 -3.51 4.80
N GLU A 101 11.33 -4.00 4.92
CA GLU A 101 10.96 -5.38 4.58
C GLU A 101 10.54 -5.53 3.10
N THR A 102 10.60 -4.47 2.30
CA THR A 102 10.06 -4.40 0.94
C THR A 102 11.11 -4.78 -0.10
N ASP A 103 10.77 -5.68 -1.01
CA ASP A 103 11.61 -6.03 -2.16
C ASP A 103 11.41 -5.03 -3.32
N GLU A 104 10.18 -4.57 -3.58
CA GLU A 104 9.83 -3.65 -4.66
C GLU A 104 8.90 -2.54 -4.14
N CYS A 105 9.22 -1.29 -4.41
CA CYS A 105 8.48 -0.12 -3.96
C CYS A 105 7.75 0.54 -5.14
N VAL A 106 6.42 0.61 -5.07
CA VAL A 106 5.60 1.33 -6.06
C VAL A 106 5.24 2.70 -5.51
N ILE A 107 5.70 3.74 -6.19
CA ILE A 107 5.42 5.13 -5.85
C ILE A 107 4.30 5.62 -6.76
N VAL A 108 3.17 5.98 -6.16
CA VAL A 108 1.99 6.44 -6.89
C VAL A 108 1.95 7.96 -6.92
N ALA A 109 1.82 8.52 -8.11
CA ALA A 109 1.68 9.96 -8.34
C ALA A 109 0.48 10.28 -9.23
N THR A 110 -0.05 11.49 -9.10
CA THR A 110 -1.02 12.07 -10.03
C THR A 110 -0.39 13.24 -10.78
N LEU A 111 -0.98 13.62 -11.93
CA LEU A 111 -0.47 14.68 -12.81
C LEU A 111 -0.84 16.08 -12.29
N ASP A 112 -0.48 16.39 -11.05
CA ASP A 112 -0.66 17.70 -10.43
C ASP A 112 0.59 18.16 -9.67
N VAL A 113 0.82 19.46 -9.64
CA VAL A 113 2.04 20.06 -9.06
C VAL A 113 2.22 19.74 -7.57
N PRO A 114 1.18 19.77 -6.70
CA PRO A 114 1.33 19.41 -5.29
C PRO A 114 1.78 17.97 -5.10
N THR A 115 1.17 17.02 -5.81
CA THR A 115 1.55 15.61 -5.74
C THR A 115 2.99 15.39 -6.20
N LEU A 116 3.38 15.96 -7.35
CA LEU A 116 4.76 15.81 -7.85
C LEU A 116 5.80 16.40 -6.90
N LYS A 117 5.49 17.55 -6.27
CA LYS A 117 6.36 18.09 -5.21
C LYS A 117 6.50 17.11 -4.04
N ASN A 118 5.39 16.53 -3.56
CA ASN A 118 5.41 15.61 -2.43
C ASN A 118 6.15 14.31 -2.76
N VAL A 119 5.93 13.77 -3.96
CA VAL A 119 6.66 12.59 -4.46
C VAL A 119 8.16 12.88 -4.56
N LYS A 120 8.57 14.06 -5.01
CA LYS A 120 9.98 14.44 -5.04
C LYS A 120 10.60 14.43 -3.65
N VAL A 121 9.92 15.01 -2.65
CA VAL A 121 10.38 14.98 -1.25
C VAL A 121 10.44 13.54 -0.73
N ALA A 122 9.45 12.71 -1.07
CA ALA A 122 9.45 11.29 -0.69
C ALA A 122 10.66 10.55 -1.29
N LEU A 123 10.97 10.76 -2.58
CA LEU A 123 12.13 10.17 -3.24
C LEU A 123 13.45 10.60 -2.59
N GLU A 124 13.60 11.89 -2.28
CA GLU A 124 14.76 12.43 -1.57
C GLU A 124 14.90 11.79 -0.17
N THR A 125 13.79 11.56 0.53
CA THR A 125 13.77 10.88 1.82
C THR A 125 14.20 9.42 1.69
N LEU A 126 13.64 8.69 0.73
CA LEU A 126 14.02 7.31 0.44
C LEU A 126 15.50 7.19 0.05
N ASP A 127 16.05 8.19 -0.66
CA ASP A 127 17.46 8.25 -1.02
C ASP A 127 18.36 8.46 0.19
N MET A 128 17.97 9.35 1.11
CA MET A 128 18.71 9.58 2.36
C MET A 128 18.74 8.34 3.26
N LEU A 129 17.65 7.56 3.24
CA LEU A 129 17.51 6.34 4.04
C LEU A 129 18.04 5.08 3.33
N ASP A 130 18.48 5.20 2.08
CA ASP A 130 18.96 4.08 1.23
C ASP A 130 17.94 2.96 1.02
N ILE A 131 16.64 3.30 1.06
CA ILE A 131 15.53 2.35 0.96
C ILE A 131 15.22 2.02 -0.51
N ALA A 132 15.08 0.75 -0.84
CA ALA A 132 14.65 0.19 -2.13
C ALA A 132 15.38 0.79 -3.35
N ARG A 133 16.66 1.11 -3.24
CA ARG A 133 17.46 1.65 -4.35
C ARG A 133 17.53 0.67 -5.51
N GLY A 134 17.10 1.13 -6.70
CA GLY A 134 17.02 0.29 -7.91
C GLY A 134 15.76 -0.59 -8.00
N HIS A 135 14.91 -0.57 -6.98
CA HIS A 135 13.67 -1.33 -6.89
C HIS A 135 12.45 -0.43 -6.69
N ARG A 136 12.50 0.79 -7.22
CA ARG A 136 11.41 1.77 -7.18
C ARG A 136 10.76 1.91 -8.52
N HIS A 137 9.44 1.89 -8.55
CA HIS A 137 8.62 2.00 -9.75
C HIS A 137 7.66 3.18 -9.61
N LEU A 138 7.69 4.11 -10.55
CA LEU A 138 6.77 5.24 -10.59
C LEU A 138 5.52 4.85 -11.37
N LEU A 139 4.37 4.88 -10.70
CA LEU A 139 3.06 4.69 -11.30
C LEU A 139 2.32 6.03 -11.36
N LEU A 140 1.91 6.45 -12.55
CA LEU A 140 1.01 7.59 -12.71
C LEU A 140 -0.44 7.10 -12.64
N ASN A 141 -1.16 7.56 -11.62
CA ASN A 141 -2.58 7.27 -11.45
C ASN A 141 -3.41 8.45 -11.95
N ARG A 142 -4.58 8.19 -12.49
CA ARG A 142 -5.46 9.20 -13.09
C ARG A 142 -4.73 10.05 -14.13
N ALA A 143 -3.88 9.40 -14.91
CA ALA A 143 -3.08 10.04 -15.94
C ALA A 143 -3.99 10.40 -17.11
N ASP A 144 -4.33 11.69 -17.22
CA ASP A 144 -5.14 12.25 -18.31
C ASP A 144 -4.31 13.29 -19.05
N ASP A 145 -4.17 13.14 -20.36
CA ASP A 145 -3.38 14.05 -21.22
C ASP A 145 -3.92 15.49 -21.23
N ALA A 146 -5.18 15.68 -20.85
CA ALA A 146 -5.83 16.99 -20.83
C ALA A 146 -5.32 17.93 -19.72
N VAL A 147 -4.59 17.43 -18.71
CA VAL A 147 -4.12 18.26 -17.57
C VAL A 147 -2.83 19.05 -17.84
N GLY A 148 -2.20 18.88 -19.02
CA GLY A 148 -1.07 19.70 -19.46
C GLY A 148 0.30 19.34 -18.85
N ILE A 149 0.36 18.30 -18.02
CA ILE A 149 1.59 17.70 -17.52
C ILE A 149 1.75 16.34 -18.21
N THR A 150 2.83 16.16 -18.95
CA THR A 150 3.11 14.91 -19.68
C THR A 150 4.00 13.98 -18.86
N PRO A 151 3.97 12.65 -19.09
CA PRO A 151 4.89 11.72 -18.45
C PRO A 151 6.36 12.14 -18.57
N ASP A 152 6.83 12.61 -19.74
CA ASP A 152 8.20 13.08 -19.94
C ASP A 152 8.57 14.24 -19.00
N LYS A 153 7.62 15.16 -18.75
CA LYS A 153 7.82 16.26 -17.78
C LYS A 153 7.93 15.72 -16.36
N VAL A 154 7.12 14.72 -16.02
CA VAL A 154 7.17 14.07 -14.71
C VAL A 154 8.53 13.41 -14.51
N GLU A 155 9.00 12.64 -15.49
CA GLU A 155 10.33 12.01 -15.46
C GLU A 155 11.45 13.05 -15.26
N GLY A 156 11.37 14.18 -15.98
CA GLY A 156 12.33 15.27 -15.82
C GLY A 156 12.31 15.93 -14.43
N ILE A 157 11.13 16.03 -13.79
CA ILE A 157 10.97 16.62 -12.45
C ILE A 157 11.46 15.66 -11.37
N LEU A 158 11.09 14.39 -11.47
CA LEU A 158 11.33 13.38 -10.44
C LEU A 158 12.69 12.66 -10.61
N GLY A 159 13.28 12.71 -11.80
CA GLY A 159 14.56 12.07 -12.09
C GLY A 159 14.47 10.54 -12.20
N MET A 160 13.28 9.99 -12.43
CA MET A 160 13.07 8.56 -12.61
C MET A 160 12.04 8.29 -13.71
N PRO A 161 12.15 7.14 -14.42
CA PRO A 161 11.23 6.78 -15.49
C PRO A 161 9.84 6.41 -14.93
N VAL A 162 8.81 6.68 -15.73
CA VAL A 162 7.44 6.23 -15.48
C VAL A 162 7.34 4.75 -15.86
N ALA A 163 7.12 3.88 -14.89
CA ALA A 163 6.98 2.43 -15.13
C ALA A 163 5.61 2.06 -15.70
N ALA A 164 4.56 2.74 -15.28
CA ALA A 164 3.21 2.50 -15.78
C ALA A 164 2.31 3.73 -15.57
N SER A 165 1.22 3.79 -16.34
CA SER A 165 0.20 4.83 -16.21
C SER A 165 -1.19 4.20 -16.24
N VAL A 166 -2.06 4.65 -15.34
CA VAL A 166 -3.48 4.29 -15.27
C VAL A 166 -4.30 5.53 -15.60
N SER A 167 -5.08 5.47 -16.64
CA SER A 167 -5.95 6.58 -17.05
C SER A 167 -7.09 6.82 -16.05
N SER A 168 -7.58 8.04 -16.01
CA SER A 168 -8.80 8.36 -15.27
C SER A 168 -9.99 7.69 -15.95
N SER A 169 -10.79 6.93 -15.20
CA SER A 169 -11.99 6.26 -15.72
C SER A 169 -13.10 6.25 -14.69
N VAL A 170 -14.31 6.49 -15.17
CA VAL A 170 -15.54 6.33 -14.37
C VAL A 170 -15.77 4.86 -14.00
N ASP A 171 -15.31 3.94 -14.85
CA ASP A 171 -15.44 2.51 -14.60
C ASP A 171 -14.61 2.05 -13.41
N VAL A 172 -13.41 2.65 -13.20
CA VAL A 172 -12.59 2.41 -12.01
C VAL A 172 -13.34 2.85 -10.75
N ALA A 173 -13.95 4.03 -10.76
CA ALA A 173 -14.72 4.51 -9.61
C ALA A 173 -15.96 3.62 -9.36
N ALA A 174 -16.65 3.18 -10.40
CA ALA A 174 -17.77 2.26 -10.29
C ALA A 174 -17.36 0.88 -9.74
N ALA A 175 -16.23 0.36 -10.21
CA ALA A 175 -15.65 -0.90 -9.74
C ALA A 175 -15.27 -0.81 -8.24
N THR A 176 -14.61 0.27 -7.81
CA THR A 176 -14.30 0.56 -6.41
C THR A 176 -15.58 0.58 -5.55
N ASN A 177 -16.61 1.32 -6.00
CA ASN A 177 -17.88 1.41 -5.28
C ASN A 177 -18.65 0.08 -5.20
N SER A 178 -18.40 -0.85 -6.12
CA SER A 178 -19.00 -2.19 -6.12
C SER A 178 -18.16 -3.25 -5.39
N GLY A 179 -16.99 -2.89 -4.89
CA GLY A 179 -16.06 -3.82 -4.23
C GLY A 179 -15.42 -4.85 -5.17
N ASN A 180 -15.53 -4.65 -6.48
CA ASN A 180 -14.99 -5.56 -7.49
C ASN A 180 -13.85 -4.88 -8.23
N PRO A 181 -12.60 -5.32 -8.07
CA PRO A 181 -11.48 -4.75 -8.80
C PRO A 181 -11.71 -4.79 -10.31
N ILE A 182 -11.50 -3.64 -10.98
CA ILE A 182 -11.79 -3.52 -12.42
C ILE A 182 -11.04 -4.54 -13.28
N VAL A 183 -9.85 -4.93 -12.87
CA VAL A 183 -9.03 -5.95 -13.56
C VAL A 183 -9.65 -7.35 -13.55
N VAL A 184 -10.59 -7.59 -12.64
CA VAL A 184 -11.36 -8.86 -12.58
C VAL A 184 -12.64 -8.74 -13.39
N ALA A 185 -13.26 -7.55 -13.39
CA ALA A 185 -14.53 -7.31 -14.07
C ALA A 185 -14.36 -7.16 -15.60
N THR A 186 -13.19 -6.70 -16.05
CA THR A 186 -12.88 -6.44 -17.48
C THR A 186 -11.48 -6.98 -17.79
N PRO A 187 -11.35 -8.30 -18.01
CA PRO A 187 -10.05 -8.91 -18.31
C PRO A 187 -9.49 -8.50 -19.69
#